data_7f910e5613af164879abd30f57bfe117
#
_entry.id   7f910e5613af164879abd30f57bfe117
#
_cell.length_a   1.000
_cell.length_b   1.000
_cell.length_c   1.000
_cell.angle_alpha   90.00
_cell.angle_beta   90.00
_cell.angle_gamma   90.00
#
_symmetry.space_group_name_H-M   'P 1'
#
loop_
_entity.id
_entity.type
_entity.pdbx_description
1 polymer ?
#
loop_
_entity_poly.entity_id
_entity_poly.type
_entity_poly.pdbx_seq_one_letter_code
_entity_poly.pdbx_strand_id
1 'polypeptide(L)'
;WPDWKDASPVTNMRTFTLEALINGNAFKNQISTIMGIEGKFLVRIGDSGVDPNQIQVASSRNLTNSDLKLDAGRWYHVAVTFESGNVKVYLDGAEKCSGNVGTSSVNFGVAHSDESDGKPRCFWIGYSYASDRYFDGQISEVRIWNKALTPEEINAPDHFYQVAAASDGLVAYWKFDEGAGKTIKDQTSYGNDLTVEKELKWVNVSLPELGK
;
A
#
# COMPACT_ATOMS: atom_id res chain seq x y z
N TRP A 1 10.91 -4.38 2.26
CA TRP A 1 10.19 -5.48 1.57
C TRP A 1 9.84 -6.61 2.53
N PRO A 2 8.73 -7.33 2.28
CA PRO A 2 8.37 -8.50 3.08
C PRO A 2 9.29 -9.70 2.82
N ASP A 3 9.56 -10.47 3.87
CA ASP A 3 10.11 -11.81 3.79
C ASP A 3 8.96 -12.83 3.66
N TRP A 4 8.46 -12.97 2.42
CA TRP A 4 7.30 -13.82 2.15
C TRP A 4 7.55 -15.28 2.54
N LYS A 5 6.67 -15.84 3.34
CA LYS A 5 6.71 -17.25 3.72
C LYS A 5 5.94 -18.12 2.71
N ASP A 6 6.36 -19.36 2.53
CA ASP A 6 5.76 -20.28 1.56
C ASP A 6 4.23 -20.45 1.74
N ALA A 7 3.74 -20.37 2.96
CA ALA A 7 2.32 -20.47 3.27
C ALA A 7 1.51 -19.21 2.95
N SER A 8 2.16 -18.08 2.59
CA SER A 8 1.49 -16.81 2.36
C SER A 8 0.73 -16.83 1.03
N PRO A 9 -0.58 -16.59 1.00
CA PRO A 9 -1.38 -16.65 -0.22
C PRO A 9 -1.25 -15.37 -1.06
N VAL A 10 -0.02 -15.02 -1.46
CA VAL A 10 0.30 -13.77 -2.18
C VAL A 10 0.63 -13.97 -3.65
N THR A 11 0.53 -15.20 -4.16
CA THR A 11 0.79 -15.53 -5.57
C THR A 11 -0.52 -15.63 -6.36
N ASN A 12 -0.52 -15.08 -7.59
CA ASN A 12 -1.68 -15.12 -8.49
C ASN A 12 -3.00 -14.66 -7.87
N MET A 13 -2.92 -13.63 -7.03
CA MET A 13 -4.08 -13.09 -6.35
C MET A 13 -5.06 -12.47 -7.37
N ARG A 14 -6.25 -13.04 -7.46
CA ARG A 14 -7.35 -12.56 -8.32
C ARG A 14 -8.28 -11.60 -7.58
N THR A 15 -8.25 -11.66 -6.27
CA THR A 15 -8.94 -10.75 -5.36
C THR A 15 -7.99 -10.35 -4.25
N PHE A 16 -7.95 -9.07 -3.93
CA PHE A 16 -7.19 -8.56 -2.78
C PHE A 16 -7.62 -7.14 -2.42
N THR A 17 -7.21 -6.71 -1.24
CA THR A 17 -7.24 -5.31 -0.82
C THR A 17 -5.87 -4.93 -0.29
N LEU A 18 -5.38 -3.76 -0.69
CA LEU A 18 -4.22 -3.09 -0.10
C LEU A 18 -4.70 -1.89 0.69
N GLU A 19 -4.24 -1.72 1.92
CA GLU A 19 -4.60 -0.60 2.79
C GLU A 19 -3.37 0.01 3.46
N ALA A 20 -3.42 1.31 3.70
CA ALA A 20 -2.46 2.04 4.52
C ALA A 20 -3.05 3.32 5.09
N LEU A 21 -2.59 3.73 6.27
CA LEU A 21 -2.66 5.12 6.73
C LEU A 21 -1.42 5.87 6.25
N ILE A 22 -1.61 6.99 5.58
CA ILE A 22 -0.54 7.81 5.03
C ILE A 22 -0.72 9.29 5.37
N ASN A 23 0.40 9.99 5.56
CA ASN A 23 0.45 11.44 5.67
C ASN A 23 1.68 11.96 4.92
N GLY A 24 1.49 12.58 3.77
CA GLY A 24 2.58 13.15 2.97
C GLY A 24 3.01 14.51 3.50
N ASN A 25 4.31 14.72 3.73
CA ASN A 25 4.86 16.02 4.14
C ASN A 25 4.80 17.03 2.99
N ALA A 26 5.21 16.58 1.80
CA ALA A 26 5.17 17.37 0.57
C ALA A 26 5.26 16.40 -0.62
N PHE A 27 4.59 16.74 -1.70
CA PHE A 27 4.57 15.91 -2.91
C PHE A 27 5.56 16.50 -3.94
N LYS A 28 6.87 16.41 -3.65
CA LYS A 28 7.93 16.99 -4.48
C LYS A 28 8.50 16.03 -5.51
N ASN A 29 8.42 14.73 -5.24
CA ASN A 29 8.90 13.71 -6.16
C ASN A 29 7.90 13.57 -7.31
N GLN A 30 8.40 13.29 -8.51
CA GLN A 30 7.54 13.00 -9.65
C GLN A 30 6.68 11.75 -9.38
N ILE A 31 7.24 10.78 -8.65
CA ILE A 31 6.57 9.56 -8.21
C ILE A 31 6.92 9.32 -6.74
N SER A 32 5.90 9.09 -5.92
CA SER A 32 6.07 8.64 -4.54
C SER A 32 5.36 7.31 -4.36
N THR A 33 6.09 6.26 -3.99
CA THR A 33 5.52 4.93 -3.81
C THR A 33 4.81 4.83 -2.47
N ILE A 34 3.54 4.42 -2.46
CA ILE A 34 2.85 3.99 -1.23
C ILE A 34 3.17 2.52 -0.99
N MET A 35 2.74 1.62 -1.88
CA MET A 35 3.02 0.18 -1.77
C MET A 35 2.78 -0.55 -3.08
N GLY A 36 3.44 -1.70 -3.28
CA GLY A 36 3.23 -2.57 -4.43
C GLY A 36 4.51 -2.95 -5.15
N ILE A 37 4.37 -3.45 -6.37
CA ILE A 37 5.48 -3.90 -7.23
C ILE A 37 5.50 -3.06 -8.51
N GLU A 38 6.60 -2.39 -8.76
CA GLU A 38 6.82 -1.60 -9.98
C GLU A 38 6.67 -2.48 -11.23
N GLY A 39 5.91 -1.96 -12.22
CA GLY A 39 5.64 -2.67 -13.47
C GLY A 39 4.66 -3.84 -13.36
N LYS A 40 4.07 -4.08 -12.20
CA LYS A 40 3.04 -5.11 -11.98
C LYS A 40 1.75 -4.50 -11.42
N PHE A 41 1.79 -4.08 -10.17
CA PHE A 41 0.68 -3.40 -9.48
C PHE A 41 1.25 -2.52 -8.38
N LEU A 42 1.13 -1.21 -8.54
CA LEU A 42 1.72 -0.23 -7.64
C LEU A 42 0.70 0.85 -7.30
N VAL A 43 0.50 1.09 -6.02
CA VAL A 43 -0.21 2.27 -5.52
C VAL A 43 0.84 3.36 -5.27
N ARG A 44 0.74 4.46 -6.02
CA ARG A 44 1.71 5.55 -5.99
C ARG A 44 1.02 6.91 -6.04
N ILE A 45 1.78 7.97 -5.81
CA ILE A 45 1.35 9.35 -5.92
C ILE A 45 2.20 10.00 -7.00
N GLY A 46 1.56 10.71 -7.94
CA GLY A 46 2.22 11.35 -9.06
C GLY A 46 2.65 10.37 -10.16
N ASP A 47 2.89 10.91 -11.32
CA ASP A 47 3.54 10.31 -12.51
C ASP A 47 3.67 11.38 -13.59
N SER A 48 4.29 11.03 -14.74
CA SER A 48 4.22 11.87 -15.93
C SER A 48 2.76 12.06 -16.37
N GLY A 49 2.30 13.31 -16.40
CA GLY A 49 0.91 13.65 -16.73
C GLY A 49 -0.11 13.44 -15.60
N VAL A 50 0.34 13.13 -14.39
CA VAL A 50 -0.49 13.04 -13.17
C VAL A 50 0.01 14.07 -12.17
N ASP A 51 -0.90 14.77 -11.51
CA ASP A 51 -0.51 15.78 -10.51
C ASP A 51 0.36 15.16 -9.39
N PRO A 52 1.35 15.89 -8.87
CA PRO A 52 2.31 15.34 -7.92
C PRO A 52 1.71 14.90 -6.58
N ASN A 53 0.48 15.33 -6.26
CA ASN A 53 -0.26 14.93 -5.07
C ASN A 53 -1.43 13.98 -5.35
N GLN A 54 -1.50 13.40 -6.55
CA GLN A 54 -2.64 12.59 -6.98
C GLN A 54 -2.28 11.09 -6.97
N ILE A 55 -3.10 10.27 -6.28
CA ILE A 55 -2.91 8.83 -6.26
C ILE A 55 -3.19 8.24 -7.64
N GLN A 56 -2.35 7.30 -8.04
CA GLN A 56 -2.51 6.45 -9.20
C GLN A 56 -2.30 4.99 -8.83
N VAL A 57 -3.17 4.12 -9.31
CA VAL A 57 -2.92 2.67 -9.35
C VAL A 57 -2.29 2.37 -10.70
N ALA A 58 -1.01 2.04 -10.68
CA ALA A 58 -0.23 1.71 -11.88
C ALA A 58 -0.21 0.20 -12.11
N SER A 59 -0.64 -0.23 -13.29
CA SER A 59 -0.64 -1.62 -13.73
C SER A 59 -0.58 -1.65 -15.26
N SER A 60 -1.07 -2.71 -15.92
CA SER A 60 -1.14 -2.76 -17.39
C SER A 60 -1.90 -1.58 -17.99
N ARG A 61 -2.89 -1.07 -17.27
CA ARG A 61 -3.52 0.24 -17.48
C ARG A 61 -3.51 0.99 -16.18
N ASN A 62 -3.12 2.25 -16.22
CA ASN A 62 -3.12 3.10 -15.05
C ASN A 62 -4.54 3.60 -14.75
N LEU A 63 -4.88 3.68 -13.47
CA LEU A 63 -6.15 4.19 -12.97
C LEU A 63 -5.91 5.38 -12.03
N THR A 64 -6.51 6.51 -12.34
CA THR A 64 -6.50 7.72 -11.50
C THR A 64 -7.61 8.68 -11.92
N ASN A 65 -7.96 9.62 -11.08
CA ASN A 65 -8.80 10.78 -11.38
C ASN A 65 -8.52 11.92 -10.39
N SER A 66 -9.14 13.09 -10.62
CA SER A 66 -8.94 14.29 -9.80
C SER A 66 -9.41 14.16 -8.34
N ASP A 67 -10.30 13.21 -8.02
CA ASP A 67 -10.84 13.00 -6.67
C ASP A 67 -9.85 12.25 -5.77
N LEU A 68 -8.72 11.81 -6.34
CA LEU A 68 -7.61 11.15 -5.66
C LEU A 68 -6.48 12.11 -5.26
N LYS A 69 -6.71 13.41 -5.26
CA LYS A 69 -5.74 14.41 -4.78
C LYS A 69 -5.68 14.45 -3.27
N LEU A 70 -4.46 14.56 -2.76
CA LEU A 70 -4.13 14.60 -1.34
C LEU A 70 -3.64 15.99 -0.94
N ASP A 71 -3.95 16.40 0.28
CA ASP A 71 -3.38 17.58 0.92
C ASP A 71 -2.14 17.17 1.74
N ALA A 72 -1.08 17.95 1.65
CA ALA A 72 0.12 17.74 2.45
C ALA A 72 -0.18 17.98 3.94
N GLY A 73 0.42 17.15 4.80
CA GLY A 73 0.24 17.25 6.26
C GLY A 73 -1.08 16.67 6.79
N ARG A 74 -1.91 16.07 5.92
CA ARG A 74 -3.15 15.41 6.33
C ARG A 74 -3.00 13.89 6.28
N TRP A 75 -3.56 13.20 7.29
CA TRP A 75 -3.70 11.76 7.28
C TRP A 75 -4.86 11.33 6.37
N TYR A 76 -4.65 10.25 5.66
CA TYR A 76 -5.65 9.56 4.84
C TYR A 76 -5.58 8.07 5.07
N HIS A 77 -6.73 7.43 5.19
CA HIS A 77 -6.84 6.00 4.97
C HIS A 77 -7.01 5.76 3.48
N VAL A 78 -6.08 5.03 2.89
CA VAL A 78 -6.11 4.62 1.49
C VAL A 78 -6.42 3.14 1.44
N ALA A 79 -7.49 2.75 0.75
CA ALA A 79 -7.76 1.35 0.44
C ALA A 79 -7.93 1.17 -1.08
N VAL A 80 -7.33 0.09 -1.60
CA VAL A 80 -7.41 -0.28 -3.02
C VAL A 80 -7.88 -1.72 -3.11
N THR A 81 -9.12 -1.92 -3.52
CA THR A 81 -9.67 -3.26 -3.76
C THR A 81 -9.44 -3.67 -5.20
N PHE A 82 -9.17 -4.95 -5.40
CA PHE A 82 -8.97 -5.56 -6.72
C PHE A 82 -9.79 -6.84 -6.84
N GLU A 83 -10.51 -6.98 -7.94
CA GLU A 83 -11.24 -8.19 -8.29
C GLU A 83 -11.09 -8.47 -9.79
N SER A 84 -10.23 -9.42 -10.15
CA SER A 84 -9.97 -9.85 -11.54
C SER A 84 -9.77 -8.70 -12.52
N GLY A 85 -9.04 -7.67 -12.12
CA GLY A 85 -8.73 -6.48 -12.92
C GLY A 85 -9.60 -5.26 -12.63
N ASN A 86 -10.74 -5.43 -11.98
CA ASN A 86 -11.56 -4.31 -11.54
C ASN A 86 -11.00 -3.77 -10.23
N VAL A 87 -10.73 -2.49 -10.20
CA VAL A 87 -10.14 -1.77 -9.06
C VAL A 87 -11.10 -0.71 -8.57
N LYS A 88 -11.20 -0.56 -7.26
CA LYS A 88 -11.78 0.61 -6.61
C LYS A 88 -10.78 1.20 -5.64
N VAL A 89 -10.71 2.52 -5.62
CA VAL A 89 -9.84 3.29 -4.71
C VAL A 89 -10.70 4.08 -3.75
N TYR A 90 -10.42 3.92 -2.48
CA TYR A 90 -11.13 4.58 -1.38
C TYR A 90 -10.17 5.53 -0.66
N LEU A 91 -10.65 6.72 -0.33
CA LEU A 91 -10.01 7.65 0.60
C LEU A 91 -10.95 7.89 1.78
N ASP A 92 -10.46 7.64 2.99
CA ASP A 92 -11.23 7.80 4.24
C ASP A 92 -12.60 7.08 4.15
N GLY A 93 -12.59 5.86 3.60
CA GLY A 93 -13.78 5.01 3.43
C GLY A 93 -14.69 5.34 2.27
N ALA A 94 -14.50 6.48 1.60
CA ALA A 94 -15.31 6.88 0.43
C ALA A 94 -14.67 6.41 -0.88
N GLU A 95 -15.42 5.69 -1.73
CA GLU A 95 -14.99 5.36 -3.09
C GLU A 95 -14.78 6.64 -3.91
N LYS A 96 -13.58 6.84 -4.44
CA LYS A 96 -13.20 8.02 -5.23
C LYS A 96 -12.94 7.70 -6.69
N CYS A 97 -12.54 6.47 -6.99
CA CYS A 97 -12.19 6.07 -8.35
C CYS A 97 -12.45 4.58 -8.53
N SER A 98 -12.92 4.20 -9.69
CA SER A 98 -13.02 2.78 -10.07
C SER A 98 -12.76 2.58 -11.56
N GLY A 99 -12.26 1.40 -11.92
CA GLY A 99 -11.97 1.05 -13.31
C GLY A 99 -11.24 -0.27 -13.45
N ASN A 100 -10.97 -0.67 -14.71
CA ASN A 100 -10.26 -1.90 -15.01
C ASN A 100 -8.80 -1.60 -15.39
N VAL A 101 -7.85 -2.23 -14.69
CA VAL A 101 -6.40 -1.99 -14.85
C VAL A 101 -5.71 -2.96 -15.84
N GLY A 102 -6.45 -3.79 -16.56
CA GLY A 102 -5.93 -4.60 -17.67
C GLY A 102 -5.14 -5.83 -17.27
N THR A 103 -5.13 -6.22 -15.99
CA THR A 103 -4.56 -7.49 -15.50
C THR A 103 -5.60 -8.25 -14.69
N SER A 104 -5.63 -9.57 -14.74
CA SER A 104 -6.63 -10.38 -14.04
C SER A 104 -6.12 -11.00 -12.74
N SER A 105 -4.84 -10.90 -12.47
CA SER A 105 -4.22 -11.39 -11.22
C SER A 105 -2.89 -10.69 -10.99
N VAL A 106 -2.44 -10.65 -9.73
CA VAL A 106 -1.17 -10.09 -9.32
C VAL A 106 -0.42 -11.09 -8.46
N ASN A 107 0.89 -11.19 -8.64
CA ASN A 107 1.78 -11.95 -7.77
C ASN A 107 2.59 -10.97 -6.92
N PHE A 108 2.29 -10.88 -5.62
CA PHE A 108 3.07 -10.09 -4.67
C PHE A 108 4.23 -10.90 -4.04
N GLY A 109 4.23 -12.23 -4.18
CA GLY A 109 5.23 -13.14 -3.61
C GLY A 109 6.56 -13.15 -4.36
N VAL A 110 6.88 -12.08 -5.09
CA VAL A 110 8.18 -11.95 -5.76
C VAL A 110 9.25 -11.67 -4.70
N ALA A 111 10.25 -12.55 -4.64
CA ALA A 111 11.38 -12.37 -3.72
C ALA A 111 12.18 -11.11 -4.08
N HIS A 112 12.80 -10.51 -3.07
CA HIS A 112 13.79 -9.47 -3.29
C HIS A 112 15.01 -10.10 -3.98
N SER A 113 15.12 -9.84 -5.27
CA SER A 113 16.24 -10.30 -6.11
C SER A 113 16.63 -9.19 -7.06
N ASP A 114 17.88 -9.21 -7.46
CA ASP A 114 18.37 -8.28 -8.49
C ASP A 114 17.76 -8.68 -9.83
N GLU A 115 17.10 -7.73 -10.46
CA GLU A 115 16.73 -7.82 -11.88
C GLU A 115 18.00 -7.69 -12.75
N SER A 116 17.88 -8.02 -14.03
CA SER A 116 19.00 -7.91 -14.98
C SER A 116 19.61 -6.51 -15.08
N ASP A 117 18.86 -5.48 -14.67
CA ASP A 117 19.31 -4.10 -14.58
C ASP A 117 19.80 -3.70 -13.17
N GLY A 118 19.96 -4.68 -12.25
CA GLY A 118 20.41 -4.46 -10.88
C GLY A 118 19.36 -3.78 -9.98
N LYS A 119 18.09 -3.74 -10.38
CA LYS A 119 17.01 -3.06 -9.64
C LYS A 119 15.97 -4.07 -9.17
N PRO A 120 15.97 -4.47 -7.90
CA PRO A 120 15.02 -5.45 -7.38
C PRO A 120 13.59 -4.94 -7.48
N ARG A 121 12.72 -5.78 -8.02
CA ARG A 121 11.29 -5.48 -8.22
C ARG A 121 10.41 -6.40 -7.39
N CYS A 122 10.58 -6.30 -6.08
CA CYS A 122 9.73 -6.97 -5.09
C CYS A 122 8.60 -6.04 -4.63
N PHE A 123 7.81 -6.49 -3.68
CA PHE A 123 6.84 -5.63 -3.01
C PHE A 123 7.55 -4.62 -2.10
N TRP A 124 7.27 -3.35 -2.31
CA TRP A 124 7.83 -2.25 -1.53
C TRP A 124 6.72 -1.49 -0.79
N ILE A 125 7.08 -0.88 0.33
CA ILE A 125 6.27 0.07 1.08
C ILE A 125 7.10 1.32 1.28
N GLY A 126 6.57 2.48 0.91
CA GLY A 126 7.21 3.78 1.06
C GLY A 126 8.46 4.00 0.21
N TYR A 127 8.83 3.03 -0.63
CA TYR A 127 10.02 3.06 -1.47
C TYR A 127 9.80 2.26 -2.75
N SER A 128 10.72 2.35 -3.69
CA SER A 128 10.81 1.53 -4.88
C SER A 128 12.29 1.34 -5.24
N TYR A 129 12.57 0.64 -6.32
CA TYR A 129 13.93 0.39 -6.80
C TYR A 129 14.73 1.65 -7.16
N ALA A 130 14.08 2.80 -7.34
CA ALA A 130 14.71 4.07 -7.68
C ALA A 130 14.76 5.01 -6.48
N SER A 131 15.90 5.62 -6.22
CA SER A 131 16.16 6.43 -5.03
C SER A 131 15.35 7.72 -4.94
N ASP A 132 14.69 8.13 -6.03
CA ASP A 132 13.84 9.32 -6.14
C ASP A 132 12.34 8.99 -6.02
N ARG A 133 11.98 7.71 -5.75
CA ARG A 133 10.59 7.23 -5.66
C ARG A 133 10.14 6.92 -4.24
N TYR A 134 10.81 7.48 -3.24
CA TYR A 134 10.39 7.31 -1.84
C TYR A 134 9.17 8.17 -1.50
N PHE A 135 8.41 7.72 -0.52
CA PHE A 135 7.33 8.49 0.08
C PHE A 135 7.90 9.42 1.17
N ASP A 136 7.82 10.72 0.93
CA ASP A 136 8.20 11.73 1.92
C ASP A 136 7.03 11.98 2.86
N GLY A 137 6.98 11.24 3.97
CA GLY A 137 5.86 11.30 4.90
C GLY A 137 5.87 10.18 5.93
N GLN A 138 4.71 9.89 6.46
CA GLN A 138 4.46 8.90 7.48
C GLN A 138 3.54 7.81 6.93
N ILE A 139 3.84 6.55 7.24
CA ILE A 139 3.03 5.39 6.85
C ILE A 139 2.80 4.54 8.10
N SER A 140 1.60 4.04 8.26
CA SER A 140 1.19 3.14 9.34
C SER A 140 0.06 2.23 8.87
N GLU A 141 -0.28 1.21 9.64
CA GLU A 141 -1.45 0.33 9.43
C GLU A 141 -1.51 -0.27 8.03
N VAL A 142 -0.37 -0.76 7.50
CA VAL A 142 -0.31 -1.35 6.16
C VAL A 142 -0.83 -2.77 6.21
N ARG A 143 -1.80 -3.10 5.35
CA ARG A 143 -2.45 -4.41 5.31
C ARG A 143 -2.62 -4.93 3.90
N ILE A 144 -2.55 -6.24 3.78
CA ILE A 144 -2.88 -6.98 2.57
C ILE A 144 -3.94 -8.03 2.91
N TRP A 145 -5.03 -8.01 2.18
CA TRP A 145 -6.11 -8.98 2.28
C TRP A 145 -6.18 -9.82 1.00
N ASN A 146 -6.51 -11.10 1.10
CA ASN A 146 -6.77 -11.95 -0.06
C ASN A 146 -8.23 -11.91 -0.53
N LYS A 147 -8.95 -10.87 -0.18
CA LYS A 147 -10.32 -10.56 -0.62
C LYS A 147 -10.46 -9.09 -0.97
N ALA A 148 -11.40 -8.76 -1.84
CA ALA A 148 -11.85 -7.40 -2.06
C ALA A 148 -12.79 -7.02 -0.93
N LEU A 149 -12.36 -6.16 -0.01
CA LEU A 149 -13.18 -5.68 1.08
C LEU A 149 -14.38 -4.88 0.55
N THR A 150 -15.52 -5.05 1.19
CA THR A 150 -16.72 -4.24 0.89
C THR A 150 -16.61 -2.85 1.51
N PRO A 151 -17.38 -1.86 1.04
CA PRO A 151 -17.44 -0.54 1.69
C PRO A 151 -17.81 -0.63 3.18
N GLU A 152 -18.66 -1.56 3.59
CA GLU A 152 -19.07 -1.77 4.98
C GLU A 152 -17.91 -2.32 5.82
N GLU A 153 -17.09 -3.23 5.27
CA GLU A 153 -15.90 -3.76 5.93
C GLU A 153 -14.86 -2.65 6.10
N ILE A 154 -14.59 -1.84 5.05
CA ILE A 154 -13.65 -0.73 5.10
C ILE A 154 -14.09 0.33 6.12
N ASN A 155 -15.40 0.58 6.25
CA ASN A 155 -15.97 1.55 7.18
C ASN A 155 -16.40 0.96 8.53
N ALA A 156 -16.02 -0.28 8.83
CA ALA A 156 -16.31 -0.87 10.15
C ALA A 156 -15.65 -0.04 11.28
N PRO A 157 -16.23 -0.01 12.48
CA PRO A 157 -15.66 0.73 13.59
C PRO A 157 -14.18 0.39 13.82
N ASP A 158 -13.36 1.42 14.00
CA ASP A 158 -11.91 1.35 14.21
C ASP A 158 -11.07 0.75 13.05
N HIS A 159 -11.69 0.31 11.96
CA HIS A 159 -11.00 -0.38 10.86
C HIS A 159 -9.78 0.40 10.32
N PHE A 160 -9.86 1.73 10.23
CA PHE A 160 -8.74 2.54 9.73
C PHE A 160 -7.50 2.44 10.62
N TYR A 161 -7.69 2.19 11.91
CA TYR A 161 -6.63 2.28 12.93
C TYR A 161 -6.18 0.93 13.45
N GLN A 162 -7.03 -0.08 13.37
CA GLN A 162 -6.71 -1.43 13.82
C GLN A 162 -7.67 -2.47 13.28
N VAL A 163 -7.15 -3.67 13.11
CA VAL A 163 -7.94 -4.88 12.85
C VAL A 163 -7.39 -6.02 13.69
N ALA A 164 -8.18 -7.06 13.94
CA ALA A 164 -7.66 -8.25 14.60
C ALA A 164 -6.67 -8.98 13.68
N ALA A 165 -5.51 -9.37 14.19
CA ALA A 165 -4.48 -10.06 13.41
C ALA A 165 -4.94 -11.41 12.82
N ALA A 166 -6.00 -12.01 13.38
CA ALA A 166 -6.62 -13.24 12.91
C ALA A 166 -7.87 -13.00 12.04
N SER A 167 -8.07 -11.76 11.53
CA SER A 167 -9.21 -11.45 10.66
C SER A 167 -9.20 -12.32 9.41
N ASP A 168 -10.38 -12.81 9.02
CA ASP A 168 -10.51 -13.64 7.82
C ASP A 168 -10.07 -12.91 6.56
N GLY A 169 -9.20 -13.54 5.79
CA GLY A 169 -8.62 -12.99 4.58
C GLY A 169 -7.42 -12.04 4.80
N LEU A 170 -7.03 -11.72 6.04
CA LEU A 170 -5.86 -10.90 6.31
C LEU A 170 -4.58 -11.72 6.09
N VAL A 171 -3.72 -11.28 5.15
CA VAL A 171 -2.50 -11.99 4.74
C VAL A 171 -1.25 -11.39 5.34
N ALA A 172 -1.23 -10.07 5.50
CA ALA A 172 -0.13 -9.35 6.13
C ALA A 172 -0.66 -8.09 6.80
N TYR A 173 -0.07 -7.74 7.93
CA TYR A 173 -0.42 -6.56 8.70
C TYR A 173 0.80 -5.98 9.41
N TRP A 174 1.25 -4.83 9.01
CA TRP A 174 2.37 -4.11 9.58
C TRP A 174 1.90 -2.79 10.17
N LYS A 175 2.03 -2.67 11.50
CA LYS A 175 1.57 -1.48 12.24
C LYS A 175 2.52 -0.30 12.13
N PHE A 176 3.82 -0.56 12.02
CA PHE A 176 4.88 0.45 12.11
C PHE A 176 4.91 1.14 13.48
N ASP A 177 4.78 0.39 14.55
CA ASP A 177 4.78 0.86 15.95
C ASP A 177 5.99 0.38 16.78
N GLU A 178 7.00 -0.24 16.13
CA GLU A 178 8.20 -0.76 16.79
C GLU A 178 9.06 0.34 17.44
N GLY A 179 9.03 1.56 16.90
CA GLY A 179 9.78 2.71 17.42
C GLY A 179 11.29 2.67 17.20
N ALA A 180 11.86 1.54 16.74
CA ALA A 180 13.28 1.37 16.45
C ALA A 180 13.54 0.10 15.64
N GLY A 181 14.76 -0.02 15.09
CA GLY A 181 15.22 -1.23 14.41
C GLY A 181 14.99 -1.25 12.90
N LYS A 182 15.27 -2.41 12.31
CA LYS A 182 15.22 -2.63 10.85
C LYS A 182 14.25 -3.74 10.43
N THR A 183 13.39 -4.17 11.33
CA THR A 183 12.39 -5.20 11.07
C THR A 183 11.05 -4.68 11.54
N ILE A 184 10.06 -4.67 10.66
CA ILE A 184 8.67 -4.40 11.00
C ILE A 184 7.93 -5.72 11.06
N LYS A 185 7.29 -6.00 12.18
CA LYS A 185 6.66 -7.28 12.43
C LYS A 185 5.31 -7.40 11.71
N ASP A 186 5.14 -8.51 11.00
CA ASP A 186 3.82 -8.94 10.56
C ASP A 186 3.01 -9.43 11.76
N GLN A 187 1.87 -8.80 12.01
CA GLN A 187 0.98 -9.16 13.12
C GLN A 187 0.20 -10.45 12.85
N THR A 188 0.15 -10.93 11.59
CA THR A 188 -0.57 -12.16 11.23
C THR A 188 0.25 -13.41 11.58
N SER A 189 -0.41 -14.55 11.56
CA SER A 189 0.26 -15.85 11.78
C SER A 189 1.18 -16.26 10.62
N TYR A 190 1.15 -15.57 9.48
CA TYR A 190 2.05 -15.86 8.35
C TYR A 190 3.50 -15.45 8.64
N GLY A 191 3.71 -14.37 9.42
CA GLY A 191 5.04 -13.92 9.83
C GLY A 191 5.86 -13.33 8.67
N ASN A 192 5.23 -12.60 7.77
CA ASN A 192 5.87 -11.92 6.63
C ASN A 192 6.54 -10.61 7.08
N ASP A 193 7.52 -10.69 7.98
CA ASP A 193 8.20 -9.51 8.51
C ASP A 193 8.83 -8.67 7.38
N LEU A 194 8.80 -7.34 7.54
CA LEU A 194 9.47 -6.43 6.61
C LEU A 194 10.94 -6.25 6.97
N THR A 195 11.79 -6.28 5.96
CA THR A 195 13.17 -5.77 6.06
C THR A 195 13.21 -4.31 5.62
N VAL A 196 13.83 -3.47 6.44
CA VAL A 196 14.01 -2.04 6.16
C VAL A 196 15.30 -1.81 5.39
N GLU A 197 15.19 -1.31 4.16
CA GLU A 197 16.33 -1.00 3.29
C GLU A 197 17.15 0.17 3.83
N LYS A 198 16.47 1.25 4.24
CA LYS A 198 17.09 2.47 4.73
C LYS A 198 16.62 2.77 6.15
N GLU A 199 17.39 3.56 6.88
CA GLU A 199 17.01 4.00 8.20
C GLU A 199 15.65 4.71 8.18
N LEU A 200 14.72 4.25 9.03
CA LEU A 200 13.42 4.89 9.24
C LEU A 200 13.53 5.94 10.33
N LYS A 201 12.88 7.06 10.11
CA LYS A 201 12.65 8.05 11.17
C LYS A 201 11.34 7.73 11.87
N TRP A 202 11.44 7.25 13.08
CA TRP A 202 10.28 6.98 13.93
C TRP A 202 9.74 8.27 14.53
N VAL A 203 8.43 8.44 14.50
CA VAL A 203 7.72 9.60 15.08
C VAL A 203 6.48 9.12 15.82
N ASN A 204 6.25 9.65 17.02
CA ASN A 204 5.00 9.43 17.73
C ASN A 204 3.96 10.40 17.19
N VAL A 205 2.83 9.89 16.78
CA VAL A 205 1.73 10.69 16.25
C VAL A 205 0.42 10.32 16.94
N SER A 206 -0.44 11.30 17.13
CA SER A 206 -1.85 11.05 17.44
C SER A 206 -2.62 11.02 16.13
N LEU A 207 -3.19 9.87 15.79
CA LEU A 207 -3.98 9.75 14.58
C LEU A 207 -5.29 10.53 14.72
N PRO A 208 -5.71 11.29 13.69
CA PRO A 208 -6.99 11.98 13.72
C PRO A 208 -8.16 10.99 13.56
N GLU A 209 -9.35 11.40 13.92
CA GLU A 209 -10.56 10.67 13.55
C GLU A 209 -10.85 10.91 12.05
N LEU A 210 -10.73 9.86 11.24
CA LEU A 210 -11.03 9.86 9.81
C LEU A 210 -12.44 9.30 9.56
N GLY A 211 -13.05 9.69 8.44
CA GLY A 211 -14.32 9.10 8.00
C GLY A 211 -15.56 9.55 8.78
N LYS A 212 -15.48 10.67 9.53
CA LYS A 212 -16.65 11.30 10.19
C LYS A 212 -17.05 12.62 9.55
#